data_2363e993d2b0b02f5b2a028bc7ebde59
#
_entry.id   2363e993d2b0b02f5b2a028bc7ebde59
#
_cell.length_a   1.000
_cell.length_b   1.000
_cell.length_c   1.000
_cell.angle_alpha   90.00
_cell.angle_beta   90.00
_cell.angle_gamma   90.00
#
_symmetry.space_group_name_H-M   'P 1'
#
loop_
_entity.id
_entity.type
_entity.pdbx_description
1 polymer ?
#
loop_
_entity_poly.entity_id
_entity_poly.type
_entity_poly.pdbx_seq_one_letter_code
_entity_poly.pdbx_strand_id
1 'polypeptide(L)'
;MKKVLIFLSIFSLLVANDKSDIENLINEHWESWNSSKYKAYISTVHSAGTMNGDSNGSFWYEMVPTIKGLTDNRKPGDKSDFNARYIEIDVLVPGKAAVAYYYLVGSYTLRGVTKSDYRTRVSQVFVTEGEKWKIKSGHFSPLHSGSGIPD
;
A
#
# COMPACT_ATOMS: atom_id res chain seq x y z
N MET A 1 -15.09 -35.96 -15.23
CA MET A 1 -13.80 -35.55 -14.65
C MET A 1 -13.09 -34.41 -15.40
N LYS A 2 -13.11 -34.31 -16.75
CA LYS A 2 -12.42 -33.20 -17.47
C LYS A 2 -12.93 -31.79 -17.17
N LYS A 3 -14.21 -31.58 -16.83
CA LYS A 3 -14.79 -30.25 -16.54
C LYS A 3 -14.32 -29.65 -15.20
N VAL A 4 -14.00 -30.45 -14.19
CA VAL A 4 -13.54 -30.00 -12.88
C VAL A 4 -12.08 -29.49 -12.96
N LEU A 5 -11.23 -30.13 -13.78
CA LEU A 5 -9.85 -29.72 -13.98
C LEU A 5 -9.73 -28.34 -14.68
N ILE A 6 -10.63 -28.04 -15.62
CA ILE A 6 -10.65 -26.75 -16.31
C ILE A 6 -11.05 -25.62 -15.34
N PHE A 7 -11.98 -25.87 -14.42
CA PHE A 7 -12.43 -24.87 -13.44
C PHE A 7 -11.32 -24.52 -12.43
N LEU A 8 -10.55 -25.51 -11.97
CA LEU A 8 -9.40 -25.31 -11.07
C LEU A 8 -8.26 -24.53 -11.76
N SER A 9 -8.00 -24.76 -13.03
CA SER A 9 -6.95 -24.06 -13.76
C SER A 9 -7.29 -22.58 -14.02
N ILE A 10 -8.55 -22.26 -14.28
CA ILE A 10 -9.01 -20.88 -14.47
C ILE A 10 -8.94 -20.11 -13.14
N PHE A 11 -9.34 -20.73 -12.03
CA PHE A 11 -9.30 -20.11 -10.71
C PHE A 11 -7.87 -19.77 -10.26
N SER A 12 -6.92 -20.68 -10.46
CA SER A 12 -5.50 -20.45 -10.13
C SER A 12 -4.86 -19.35 -10.99
N LEU A 13 -5.25 -19.22 -12.25
CA LEU A 13 -4.79 -18.16 -13.13
C LEU A 13 -5.33 -16.78 -12.70
N LEU A 14 -6.60 -16.69 -12.30
CA LEU A 14 -7.19 -15.45 -11.80
C LEU A 14 -6.48 -14.98 -10.54
N VAL A 15 -6.25 -15.83 -9.56
CA VAL A 15 -5.54 -15.49 -8.31
C VAL A 15 -4.10 -15.07 -8.57
N ALA A 16 -3.40 -15.72 -9.51
CA ALA A 16 -2.04 -15.34 -9.87
C ALA A 16 -1.98 -13.95 -10.54
N ASN A 17 -2.97 -13.62 -11.38
CA ASN A 17 -3.10 -12.30 -11.98
C ASN A 17 -3.39 -11.22 -10.92
N ASP A 18 -4.34 -11.49 -10.01
CA ASP A 18 -4.68 -10.58 -8.90
C ASP A 18 -3.45 -10.23 -8.05
N LYS A 19 -2.61 -11.23 -7.70
CA LYS A 19 -1.38 -11.01 -6.94
C LYS A 19 -0.41 -10.10 -7.69
N SER A 20 -0.17 -10.37 -8.97
CA SER A 20 0.72 -9.56 -9.81
C SER A 20 0.21 -8.13 -9.95
N ASP A 21 -1.10 -7.94 -10.15
CA ASP A 21 -1.70 -6.62 -10.31
C ASP A 21 -1.60 -5.80 -9.01
N ILE A 22 -1.82 -6.45 -7.86
CA ILE A 22 -1.71 -5.81 -6.55
C ILE A 22 -0.26 -5.45 -6.22
N GLU A 23 0.71 -6.34 -6.51
CA GLU A 23 2.13 -6.05 -6.32
C GLU A 23 2.58 -4.85 -7.18
N ASN A 24 2.16 -4.81 -8.45
CA ASN A 24 2.41 -3.67 -9.32
C ASN A 24 1.79 -2.38 -8.77
N LEU A 25 0.56 -2.45 -8.26
CA LEU A 25 -0.13 -1.32 -7.65
C LEU A 25 0.62 -0.78 -6.41
N ILE A 26 1.13 -1.67 -5.54
CA ILE A 26 1.93 -1.29 -4.37
C ILE A 26 3.19 -0.53 -4.81
N ASN A 27 3.90 -1.06 -5.81
CA ASN A 27 5.11 -0.45 -6.32
C ASN A 27 4.82 0.90 -6.98
N GLU A 28 3.77 1.01 -7.81
CA GLU A 28 3.32 2.27 -8.42
C GLU A 28 2.95 3.31 -7.36
N HIS A 29 2.27 2.90 -6.30
CA HIS A 29 1.86 3.78 -5.21
C HIS A 29 3.08 4.47 -4.56
N TRP A 30 4.08 3.70 -4.15
CA TRP A 30 5.26 4.24 -3.49
C TRP A 30 6.19 4.99 -4.44
N GLU A 31 6.37 4.51 -5.68
CA GLU A 31 7.13 5.24 -6.71
C GLU A 31 6.49 6.61 -7.01
N SER A 32 5.17 6.65 -7.15
CA SER A 32 4.42 7.88 -7.40
C SER A 32 4.54 8.86 -6.23
N TRP A 33 4.50 8.36 -5.00
CA TRP A 33 4.73 9.16 -3.79
C TRP A 33 6.14 9.74 -3.76
N ASN A 34 7.17 8.90 -3.96
CA ASN A 34 8.58 9.30 -3.96
C ASN A 34 8.87 10.37 -5.02
N SER A 35 8.26 10.22 -6.19
CA SER A 35 8.43 11.13 -7.33
C SER A 35 7.50 12.34 -7.32
N SER A 36 6.66 12.51 -6.27
CA SER A 36 5.63 13.56 -6.18
C SER A 36 4.64 13.57 -7.37
N LYS A 37 4.43 12.42 -8.01
CA LYS A 37 3.46 12.22 -9.09
C LYS A 37 2.04 12.04 -8.51
N TYR A 38 1.50 13.08 -7.86
CA TYR A 38 0.28 12.96 -7.04
C TYR A 38 -0.95 12.46 -7.80
N LYS A 39 -1.07 12.75 -9.10
CA LYS A 39 -2.16 12.20 -9.91
C LYS A 39 -2.08 10.67 -10.01
N ALA A 40 -0.89 10.11 -10.22
CA ALA A 40 -0.67 8.67 -10.24
C ALA A 40 -0.87 8.07 -8.84
N TYR A 41 -0.33 8.70 -7.78
CA TYR A 41 -0.57 8.29 -6.40
C TYR A 41 -2.06 8.19 -6.05
N ILE A 42 -2.85 9.22 -6.38
CA ILE A 42 -4.30 9.25 -6.12
C ILE A 42 -5.01 8.15 -6.92
N SER A 43 -4.54 7.83 -8.12
CA SER A 43 -5.15 6.79 -8.95
C SER A 43 -5.00 5.38 -8.37
N THR A 44 -4.07 5.15 -7.44
CA THR A 44 -3.93 3.87 -6.73
C THR A 44 -4.90 3.71 -5.56
N VAL A 45 -5.50 4.81 -5.10
CA VAL A 45 -6.39 4.86 -3.94
C VAL A 45 -7.85 4.76 -4.38
N HIS A 46 -8.69 4.11 -3.58
CA HIS A 46 -10.13 4.03 -3.84
C HIS A 46 -10.78 5.41 -3.82
N SER A 47 -11.69 5.70 -4.76
CA SER A 47 -12.30 7.02 -4.93
C SER A 47 -13.08 7.53 -3.71
N ALA A 48 -13.69 6.62 -2.94
CA ALA A 48 -14.33 6.95 -1.66
C ALA A 48 -13.32 7.12 -0.50
N GLY A 49 -12.01 7.15 -0.79
CA GLY A 49 -10.96 7.28 0.23
C GLY A 49 -10.60 6.00 0.95
N THR A 50 -9.67 6.15 1.88
CA THR A 50 -9.07 5.06 2.68
C THR A 50 -9.21 5.31 4.17
N MET A 51 -9.30 4.23 4.95
CA MET A 51 -9.13 4.25 6.40
C MET A 51 -7.69 3.90 6.74
N ASN A 52 -6.99 4.76 7.48
CA ASN A 52 -5.57 4.58 7.75
C ASN A 52 -5.22 4.67 9.25
N GLY A 53 -4.17 3.95 9.63
CA GLY A 53 -3.48 4.09 10.90
C GLY A 53 -1.98 4.27 10.65
N ASP A 54 -1.43 5.42 11.06
CA ASP A 54 -0.04 5.78 10.77
C ASP A 54 0.97 5.18 11.74
N SER A 55 2.20 5.07 11.29
CA SER A 55 3.35 4.58 12.06
C SER A 55 3.76 5.49 13.23
N ASN A 56 3.17 6.67 13.35
CA ASN A 56 3.37 7.57 14.50
C ASN A 56 2.40 7.29 15.67
N GLY A 57 1.55 6.26 15.55
CA GLY A 57 0.58 5.87 16.57
C GLY A 57 -0.68 6.74 16.59
N SER A 58 -1.01 7.41 15.49
CA SER A 58 -2.26 8.17 15.37
C SER A 58 -3.50 7.28 15.50
N PHE A 59 -4.62 7.88 15.89
CA PHE A 59 -5.93 7.23 15.78
C PHE A 59 -6.24 6.93 14.30
N TRP A 60 -7.17 6.02 14.06
CA TRP A 60 -7.71 5.77 12.73
C TRP A 60 -8.32 7.04 12.14
N TYR A 61 -8.01 7.31 10.87
CA TYR A 61 -8.54 8.46 10.17
C TYR A 61 -8.91 8.12 8.73
N GLU A 62 -9.93 8.78 8.22
CA GLU A 62 -10.28 8.73 6.80
C GLU A 62 -9.43 9.73 6.01
N MET A 63 -9.00 9.32 4.83
CA MET A 63 -8.28 10.16 3.90
C MET A 63 -8.86 10.02 2.49
N VAL A 64 -9.30 11.13 1.92
CA VAL A 64 -9.58 11.26 0.50
C VAL A 64 -8.49 12.18 -0.09
N PRO A 65 -7.43 11.61 -0.70
CA PRO A 65 -6.32 12.43 -1.15
C PRO A 65 -6.73 13.30 -2.34
N THR A 66 -6.29 14.56 -2.33
CA THR A 66 -6.47 15.50 -3.44
C THR A 66 -5.10 16.06 -3.86
N ILE A 67 -4.96 16.41 -5.13
CA ILE A 67 -3.72 17.03 -5.65
C ILE A 67 -3.36 18.26 -4.82
N LYS A 68 -4.34 19.12 -4.57
CA LYS A 68 -4.13 20.33 -3.76
C LYS A 68 -3.65 20.00 -2.34
N GLY A 69 -4.32 19.09 -1.64
CA GLY A 69 -3.94 18.71 -0.28
C GLY A 69 -2.54 18.09 -0.20
N LEU A 70 -2.18 17.23 -1.15
CA LEU A 70 -0.86 16.63 -1.21
C LEU A 70 0.22 17.67 -1.53
N THR A 71 -0.05 18.61 -2.42
CA THR A 71 0.87 19.70 -2.77
C THR A 71 1.07 20.67 -1.62
N ASP A 72 -0.01 21.12 -0.98
CA ASP A 72 0.03 22.10 0.14
C ASP A 72 0.77 21.55 1.37
N ASN A 73 0.74 20.22 1.55
CA ASN A 73 1.43 19.55 2.65
C ASN A 73 2.93 19.33 2.42
N ARG A 74 3.45 19.59 1.22
CA ARG A 74 4.89 19.50 0.92
C ARG A 74 5.55 20.85 1.06
N LYS A 75 6.77 20.83 1.58
CA LYS A 75 7.64 22.01 1.72
C LYS A 75 8.84 21.88 0.78
N PRO A 76 9.47 23.00 0.38
CA PRO A 76 10.73 22.95 -0.33
C PRO A 76 11.77 22.10 0.44
N GLY A 77 12.41 21.16 -0.25
CA GLY A 77 13.35 20.21 0.36
C GLY A 77 12.72 18.91 0.86
N ASP A 78 11.39 18.78 0.88
CA ASP A 78 10.75 17.51 1.22
C ASP A 78 11.01 16.48 0.13
N LYS A 79 11.47 15.30 0.57
CA LYS A 79 11.75 14.16 -0.30
C LYS A 79 11.48 12.86 0.45
N SER A 80 11.26 11.81 -0.30
CA SER A 80 11.12 10.45 0.23
C SER A 80 11.69 9.45 -0.76
N ASP A 81 12.16 8.34 -0.22
CA ASP A 81 12.61 7.16 -0.96
C ASP A 81 12.10 5.94 -0.19
N PHE A 82 10.83 5.59 -0.42
CA PHE A 82 10.18 4.46 0.20
C PHE A 82 10.13 3.28 -0.77
N ASN A 83 10.46 2.10 -0.25
CA ASN A 83 10.49 0.87 -1.01
C ASN A 83 9.72 -0.22 -0.26
N ALA A 84 8.75 -0.84 -0.92
CA ALA A 84 8.09 -2.04 -0.41
C ALA A 84 9.03 -3.24 -0.58
N ARG A 85 9.11 -4.09 0.46
CA ARG A 85 9.96 -5.28 0.50
C ARG A 85 9.19 -6.46 1.10
N TYR A 86 9.47 -7.67 0.58
CA TYR A 86 8.87 -8.91 1.06
C TYR A 86 7.34 -8.84 1.05
N ILE A 87 6.78 -8.56 -0.15
CA ILE A 87 5.35 -8.40 -0.35
C ILE A 87 4.69 -9.78 -0.37
N GLU A 88 3.80 -10.02 0.58
CA GLU A 88 2.94 -11.20 0.64
C GLU A 88 1.49 -10.77 0.41
N ILE A 89 0.81 -11.41 -0.54
CA ILE A 89 -0.56 -11.06 -0.92
C ILE A 89 -1.47 -12.25 -0.70
N ASP A 90 -2.52 -12.02 0.09
CA ASP A 90 -3.61 -12.97 0.33
C ASP A 90 -4.87 -12.50 -0.40
N VAL A 91 -5.25 -13.21 -1.45
CA VAL A 91 -6.45 -12.92 -2.24
C VAL A 91 -7.64 -13.58 -1.54
N LEU A 92 -8.42 -12.77 -0.81
CA LEU A 92 -9.56 -13.23 -0.04
C LEU A 92 -10.74 -13.61 -0.92
N VAL A 93 -11.00 -12.78 -1.95
CA VAL A 93 -12.04 -13.02 -2.95
C VAL A 93 -11.47 -12.63 -4.31
N PRO A 94 -11.23 -13.60 -5.22
CA PRO A 94 -10.65 -13.34 -6.53
C PRO A 94 -11.37 -12.23 -7.30
N GLY A 95 -10.59 -11.30 -7.83
CA GLY A 95 -11.07 -10.13 -8.56
C GLY A 95 -11.87 -9.12 -7.71
N LYS A 96 -11.89 -9.22 -6.37
CA LYS A 96 -12.71 -8.33 -5.52
C LYS A 96 -12.03 -7.81 -4.27
N ALA A 97 -11.35 -8.66 -3.50
CA ALA A 97 -10.76 -8.27 -2.23
C ALA A 97 -9.49 -9.04 -1.92
N ALA A 98 -8.49 -8.34 -1.43
CA ALA A 98 -7.21 -8.90 -0.99
C ALA A 98 -6.62 -8.11 0.18
N VAL A 99 -5.68 -8.73 0.87
CA VAL A 99 -4.82 -8.08 1.85
C VAL A 99 -3.37 -8.31 1.44
N ALA A 100 -2.52 -7.28 1.56
CA ALA A 100 -1.09 -7.43 1.42
C ALA A 100 -0.38 -7.06 2.73
N TYR A 101 0.69 -7.80 3.00
CA TYR A 101 1.60 -7.60 4.12
C TYR A 101 2.99 -7.38 3.55
N TYR A 102 3.67 -6.32 3.99
CA TYR A 102 5.03 -6.05 3.53
C TYR A 102 5.78 -5.12 4.51
N TYR A 103 7.07 -4.97 4.28
CA TYR A 103 7.86 -3.95 4.97
C TYR A 103 8.02 -2.75 4.05
N LEU A 104 7.74 -1.55 4.57
CA LEU A 104 8.07 -0.31 3.91
C LEU A 104 9.35 0.22 4.56
N VAL A 105 10.41 0.30 3.76
CA VAL A 105 11.73 0.73 4.19
C VAL A 105 12.22 1.89 3.34
N GLY A 106 13.13 2.70 3.90
CA GLY A 106 13.73 3.78 3.14
C GLY A 106 14.13 4.97 3.99
N SER A 107 14.01 6.15 3.40
CA SER A 107 14.34 7.42 4.05
C SER A 107 13.37 8.51 3.65
N TYR A 108 13.29 9.56 4.47
CA TYR A 108 12.55 10.77 4.11
C TYR A 108 13.15 12.01 4.75
N THR A 109 12.90 13.15 4.13
CA THR A 109 12.94 14.47 4.75
C THR A 109 11.58 15.10 4.55
N LEU A 110 10.85 15.34 5.62
CA LEU A 110 9.51 15.93 5.58
C LEU A 110 9.43 17.04 6.63
N ARG A 111 9.10 18.25 6.20
CA ARG A 111 8.95 19.43 7.06
C ARG A 111 10.19 19.70 7.93
N GLY A 112 11.39 19.48 7.36
CA GLY A 112 12.65 19.66 8.05
C GLY A 112 13.09 18.50 8.95
N VAL A 113 12.28 17.47 9.11
CA VAL A 113 12.64 16.25 9.85
C VAL A 113 13.17 15.21 8.88
N THR A 114 14.42 14.77 9.09
CA THR A 114 15.06 13.70 8.30
C THR A 114 15.11 12.41 9.09
N LYS A 115 14.70 11.32 8.46
CA LYS A 115 14.89 9.95 8.95
C LYS A 115 15.55 9.13 7.84
N SER A 116 16.76 8.65 8.08
CA SER A 116 17.56 7.89 7.12
C SER A 116 17.32 6.38 7.17
N ASP A 117 16.68 5.89 8.21
CA ASP A 117 16.39 4.47 8.44
C ASP A 117 14.92 4.32 8.87
N TYR A 118 14.03 4.53 7.89
CA TYR A 118 12.60 4.32 8.10
C TYR A 118 12.28 2.84 7.86
N ARG A 119 11.63 2.23 8.84
CA ARG A 119 11.20 0.82 8.75
C ARG A 119 9.83 0.67 9.41
N THR A 120 8.89 0.12 8.66
CA THR A 120 7.55 -0.13 9.18
C THR A 120 6.97 -1.41 8.58
N ARG A 121 6.14 -2.10 9.36
CA ARG A 121 5.28 -3.17 8.85
C ARG A 121 4.02 -2.52 8.30
N VAL A 122 3.60 -2.98 7.16
CA VAL A 122 2.38 -2.51 6.50
C VAL A 122 1.43 -3.67 6.31
N SER A 123 0.17 -3.45 6.62
CA SER A 123 -0.95 -4.24 6.13
C SER A 123 -1.90 -3.33 5.37
N GLN A 124 -2.21 -3.70 4.14
CA GLN A 124 -3.13 -2.95 3.29
C GLN A 124 -4.24 -3.83 2.76
N VAL A 125 -5.45 -3.27 2.74
CA VAL A 125 -6.63 -3.90 2.13
C VAL A 125 -6.82 -3.33 0.74
N PHE A 126 -7.02 -4.21 -0.21
CA PHE A 126 -7.28 -3.91 -1.61
C PHE A 126 -8.70 -4.36 -1.98
N VAL A 127 -9.38 -3.53 -2.75
CA VAL A 127 -10.67 -3.86 -3.36
C VAL A 127 -10.67 -3.42 -4.81
N THR A 128 -11.54 -4.00 -5.62
CA THR A 128 -11.71 -3.53 -7.00
C THR A 128 -12.71 -2.38 -7.07
N GLU A 129 -12.38 -1.37 -7.87
CA GLU A 129 -13.27 -0.30 -8.28
C GLU A 129 -13.38 -0.36 -9.81
N GLY A 130 -14.53 -0.81 -10.30
CA GLY A 130 -14.64 -1.32 -11.66
C GLY A 130 -13.79 -2.57 -11.84
N GLU A 131 -12.86 -2.54 -12.80
CA GLU A 131 -11.94 -3.65 -13.08
C GLU A 131 -10.53 -3.41 -12.52
N LYS A 132 -10.33 -2.37 -11.70
CA LYS A 132 -9.01 -1.98 -11.20
C LYS A 132 -8.89 -2.17 -9.70
N TRP A 133 -7.82 -2.78 -9.26
CA TRP A 133 -7.46 -2.84 -7.86
C TRP A 133 -7.17 -1.44 -7.29
N LYS A 134 -7.60 -1.20 -6.05
CA LYS A 134 -7.42 0.06 -5.32
C LYS A 134 -7.11 -0.21 -3.86
N ILE A 135 -6.29 0.65 -3.26
CA ILE A 135 -6.04 0.65 -1.83
C ILE A 135 -7.28 1.19 -1.11
N LYS A 136 -7.83 0.42 -0.17
CA LYS A 136 -9.01 0.80 0.62
C LYS A 136 -8.69 1.08 2.08
N SER A 137 -7.63 0.48 2.61
CA SER A 137 -7.18 0.72 3.98
C SER A 137 -5.68 0.47 4.08
N GLY A 138 -5.01 1.15 5.01
CA GLY A 138 -3.60 0.94 5.32
C GLY A 138 -3.32 1.08 6.81
N HIS A 139 -2.59 0.12 7.37
CA HIS A 139 -2.07 0.19 8.73
C HIS A 139 -0.55 0.08 8.70
N PHE A 140 0.10 1.03 9.37
CA PHE A 140 1.55 1.15 9.43
C PHE A 140 2.01 1.03 10.88
N SER A 141 2.81 0.01 11.18
CA SER A 141 3.34 -0.22 12.52
C SER A 141 4.87 -0.16 12.50
N PRO A 142 5.49 0.77 13.25
CA PRO A 142 6.94 0.95 13.21
C PRO A 142 7.66 -0.30 13.71
N LEU A 143 8.82 -0.59 13.11
CA LEU A 143 9.74 -1.60 13.60
C LEU A 143 10.75 -0.91 14.53
N HIS A 144 10.65 -1.22 15.81
CA HIS A 144 11.62 -0.79 16.81
C HIS A 144 12.45 -1.98 17.25
N SER A 145 13.77 -1.87 17.17
CA SER A 145 14.66 -2.86 17.77
C SER A 145 14.49 -2.83 19.29
N GLY A 146 14.19 -3.98 19.88
CA GLY A 146 14.15 -4.16 21.33
C GLY A 146 12.84 -3.78 22.05
N SER A 147 11.75 -3.50 21.35
CA SER A 147 10.43 -3.23 21.93
C SER A 147 9.39 -4.34 21.70
N GLY A 148 9.81 -5.49 21.22
CA GLY A 148 8.96 -6.68 21.10
C GLY A 148 8.77 -7.37 22.45
N ILE A 149 7.77 -8.26 22.53
CA ILE A 149 7.67 -9.22 23.64
C ILE A 149 8.89 -10.15 23.52
N PRO A 150 9.69 -10.30 24.58
CA PRO A 150 10.79 -11.28 24.56
C PRO A 150 10.23 -12.68 24.32
N ASP A 151 10.86 -13.44 23.44
CA ASP A 151 10.57 -14.86 23.22
C ASP A 151 10.90 -15.69 24.47
#